data_bd89fc672d30529b310ec20fc45c9ddc
#
_entry.id   bd89fc672d30529b310ec20fc45c9ddc
#
_cell.length_a   1.000
_cell.length_b   1.000
_cell.length_c   1.000
_cell.angle_alpha   90.00
_cell.angle_beta   90.00
_cell.angle_gamma   90.00
#
_symmetry.space_group_name_H-M   'P 1'
#
loop_
_entity.id
_entity.type
_entity.pdbx_description
1 polymer ?
#
loop_
_entity_poly.entity_id
_entity_poly.type
_entity_poly.pdbx_seq_one_letter_code
_entity_poly.pdbx_strand_id
1 'polypeptide(L)'
;QFIFNFLFFFVQFLSADEYFLTLRNKKANLRQGPSFDYPIKIVYKKKFLPVLIQDSSENFRKIKDHENNTGWLHVSQLSKKKAAITSKIDVILFKNPTIYSRPLAILEKGKLCVVTKCKKGWCKIKVNKYVGWVKESELWGRL
;
A
#
# COMPACT_ATOMS: atom_id res chain seq x y z
N GLN A 1 -56.47 -4.29 -8.85
CA GLN A 1 -55.17 -3.75 -9.24
C GLN A 1 -54.15 -4.06 -8.14
N PHE A 2 -53.32 -5.05 -8.36
CA PHE A 2 -52.27 -5.44 -7.40
C PHE A 2 -51.01 -4.62 -7.65
N ILE A 3 -50.64 -3.78 -6.69
CA ILE A 3 -49.36 -3.08 -6.70
C ILE A 3 -48.36 -3.98 -5.99
N PHE A 4 -47.46 -4.58 -6.78
CA PHE A 4 -46.30 -5.28 -6.25
C PHE A 4 -45.24 -4.24 -5.86
N ASN A 5 -45.14 -3.93 -4.56
CA ASN A 5 -44.00 -3.24 -4.02
C ASN A 5 -42.84 -4.23 -3.91
N PHE A 6 -41.98 -4.25 -4.93
CA PHE A 6 -40.69 -4.88 -4.84
C PHE A 6 -39.81 -4.03 -3.92
N LEU A 7 -39.73 -4.44 -2.67
CA LEU A 7 -38.69 -3.96 -1.76
C LEU A 7 -37.39 -4.60 -2.19
N PHE A 8 -36.60 -3.86 -2.98
CA PHE A 8 -35.22 -4.19 -3.21
C PHE A 8 -34.44 -3.96 -1.93
N PHE A 9 -34.18 -5.05 -1.18
CA PHE A 9 -33.16 -5.02 -0.16
C PHE A 9 -31.81 -4.97 -0.85
N PHE A 10 -31.23 -3.78 -0.96
CA PHE A 10 -29.80 -3.66 -1.21
C PHE A 10 -29.09 -4.17 0.06
N VAL A 11 -28.67 -5.42 0.03
CA VAL A 11 -27.67 -5.90 0.96
C VAL A 11 -26.39 -5.18 0.57
N GLN A 12 -26.10 -4.06 1.21
CA GLN A 12 -24.76 -3.48 1.14
C GLN A 12 -23.85 -4.45 1.85
N PHE A 13 -23.08 -5.21 1.06
CA PHE A 13 -21.91 -5.86 1.59
C PHE A 13 -20.96 -4.73 1.98
N LEU A 14 -20.88 -4.43 3.27
CA LEU A 14 -19.76 -3.66 3.81
C LEU A 14 -18.53 -4.52 3.57
N SER A 15 -17.81 -4.24 2.47
CA SER A 15 -16.45 -4.72 2.33
C SER A 15 -15.69 -4.21 3.56
N ALA A 16 -14.97 -5.10 4.25
CA ALA A 16 -14.07 -4.69 5.31
C ALA A 16 -13.19 -3.56 4.77
N ASP A 17 -13.06 -2.47 5.55
CA ASP A 17 -12.25 -1.34 5.14
C ASP A 17 -10.84 -1.80 4.80
N GLU A 18 -10.40 -1.56 3.57
CA GLU A 18 -9.05 -1.85 3.13
C GLU A 18 -8.07 -0.90 3.81
N TYR A 19 -6.92 -1.39 4.19
CA TYR A 19 -5.87 -0.60 4.83
C TYR A 19 -4.49 -1.10 4.43
N PHE A 20 -3.48 -0.25 4.58
CA PHE A 20 -2.12 -0.60 4.23
C PHE A 20 -1.32 -1.09 5.44
N LEU A 21 -0.53 -2.13 5.21
CA LEU A 21 0.60 -2.52 6.03
C LEU A 21 1.85 -2.57 5.15
N THR A 22 2.99 -2.83 5.75
CA THR A 22 4.27 -2.93 5.05
C THR A 22 4.98 -4.22 5.43
N LEU A 23 5.87 -4.70 4.58
CA LEU A 23 6.63 -5.91 4.87
C LEU A 23 7.66 -5.64 5.97
N ARG A 24 7.71 -6.53 6.96
CA ARG A 24 8.61 -6.42 8.10
C ARG A 24 10.06 -6.74 7.75
N ASN A 25 10.24 -7.73 6.88
CA ASN A 25 11.54 -8.35 6.60
C ASN A 25 11.92 -8.18 5.11
N LYS A 26 13.18 -8.42 4.81
CA LYS A 26 13.70 -8.41 3.43
C LYS A 26 13.12 -9.53 2.57
N LYS A 27 12.55 -10.56 3.18
CA LYS A 27 11.94 -11.69 2.48
C LYS A 27 10.57 -11.97 3.06
N ALA A 28 9.55 -12.07 2.20
CA ALA A 28 8.20 -12.45 2.58
C ALA A 28 7.58 -13.37 1.52
N ASN A 29 6.90 -14.42 1.97
CA ASN A 29 6.32 -15.44 1.11
C ASN A 29 4.81 -15.21 0.95
N LEU A 30 4.40 -14.78 -0.22
CA LEU A 30 2.99 -14.69 -0.59
C LEU A 30 2.49 -16.06 -1.03
N ARG A 31 1.44 -16.55 -0.37
CA ARG A 31 0.87 -17.88 -0.64
C ARG A 31 -0.47 -17.78 -1.37
N GLN A 32 -0.87 -18.87 -2.00
CA GLN A 32 -2.13 -18.95 -2.72
C GLN A 32 -3.36 -19.02 -1.80
N GLY A 33 -3.18 -19.38 -0.53
CA GLY A 33 -4.23 -19.48 0.45
C GLY A 33 -3.75 -19.22 1.88
N PRO A 34 -4.69 -19.14 2.84
CA PRO A 34 -4.42 -18.68 4.20
C PRO A 34 -3.87 -19.77 5.13
N SER A 35 -2.83 -20.49 4.71
CA SER A 35 -2.10 -21.42 5.56
C SER A 35 -0.71 -21.72 4.98
N PHE A 36 0.17 -22.28 5.81
CA PHE A 36 1.50 -22.71 5.35
C PHE A 36 1.47 -23.93 4.42
N ASP A 37 0.33 -24.62 4.30
CA ASP A 37 0.15 -25.76 3.39
C ASP A 37 -0.06 -25.31 1.94
N TYR A 38 -0.44 -24.06 1.71
CA TYR A 38 -0.60 -23.54 0.37
C TYR A 38 0.75 -23.19 -0.26
N PRO A 39 0.91 -23.41 -1.57
CA PRO A 39 2.16 -23.11 -2.26
C PRO A 39 2.46 -21.61 -2.26
N ILE A 40 3.74 -21.29 -2.29
CA ILE A 40 4.24 -19.93 -2.42
C ILE A 40 4.02 -19.48 -3.86
N LYS A 41 3.39 -18.32 -4.03
CA LYS A 41 3.08 -17.69 -5.30
C LYS A 41 4.15 -16.67 -5.69
N ILE A 42 4.57 -15.82 -4.75
CA ILE A 42 5.58 -14.78 -4.94
C ILE A 42 6.46 -14.72 -3.69
N VAL A 43 7.75 -14.52 -3.91
CA VAL A 43 8.71 -14.20 -2.83
C VAL A 43 9.09 -12.73 -2.98
N TYR A 44 8.63 -11.89 -2.04
CA TYR A 44 9.04 -10.49 -1.98
C TYR A 44 10.42 -10.38 -1.33
N LYS A 45 11.24 -9.46 -1.85
CA LYS A 45 12.62 -9.26 -1.40
C LYS A 45 12.93 -7.82 -0.99
N LYS A 46 11.90 -7.01 -0.73
CA LYS A 46 12.04 -5.62 -0.29
C LYS A 46 11.40 -5.39 1.06
N LYS A 47 12.23 -5.03 2.05
CA LYS A 47 11.73 -4.56 3.34
C LYS A 47 10.90 -3.29 3.17
N PHE A 48 9.82 -3.16 3.94
CA PHE A 48 8.89 -2.02 3.93
C PHE A 48 8.04 -1.88 2.65
N LEU A 49 8.05 -2.85 1.75
CA LEU A 49 7.14 -2.85 0.62
C LEU A 49 5.70 -2.73 1.12
N PRO A 50 4.92 -1.73 0.67
CA PRO A 50 3.53 -1.60 1.09
C PRO A 50 2.64 -2.64 0.42
N VAL A 51 1.66 -3.11 1.16
CA VAL A 51 0.63 -4.04 0.69
C VAL A 51 -0.73 -3.60 1.20
N LEU A 52 -1.74 -3.70 0.35
CA LEU A 52 -3.12 -3.38 0.70
C LEU A 52 -3.78 -4.62 1.31
N ILE A 53 -4.23 -4.51 2.54
CA ILE A 53 -4.92 -5.60 3.24
C ILE A 53 -6.38 -5.58 2.83
N GLN A 54 -6.86 -6.70 2.28
CA GLN A 54 -8.22 -6.85 1.75
C GLN A 54 -9.11 -7.78 2.57
N ASP A 55 -8.52 -8.74 3.27
CA ASP A 55 -9.25 -9.73 4.05
C ASP A 55 -8.35 -10.34 5.13
N SER A 56 -8.94 -11.09 6.03
CA SER A 56 -8.24 -11.80 7.09
C SER A 56 -8.81 -13.20 7.30
N SER A 57 -7.94 -14.15 7.61
CA SER A 57 -8.30 -15.50 8.00
C SER A 57 -7.29 -15.96 9.04
N GLU A 58 -7.70 -15.99 10.32
CA GLU A 58 -6.83 -16.31 11.47
C GLU A 58 -5.55 -15.47 11.47
N ASN A 59 -4.38 -16.10 11.34
CA ASN A 59 -3.08 -15.44 11.34
C ASN A 59 -2.58 -15.05 9.94
N PHE A 60 -3.45 -15.09 8.94
CA PHE A 60 -3.13 -14.70 7.56
C PHE A 60 -3.94 -13.48 7.14
N ARG A 61 -3.35 -12.69 6.25
CA ARG A 61 -4.00 -11.53 5.63
C ARG A 61 -3.95 -11.67 4.12
N LYS A 62 -5.11 -11.48 3.49
CA LYS A 62 -5.17 -11.37 2.03
C LYS A 62 -4.69 -9.98 1.65
N ILE A 63 -3.73 -9.93 0.75
CA ILE A 63 -3.11 -8.67 0.32
C ILE A 63 -3.18 -8.50 -1.20
N LYS A 64 -3.04 -7.26 -1.61
CA LYS A 64 -2.80 -6.85 -2.98
C LYS A 64 -1.56 -5.96 -3.01
N ASP A 65 -0.61 -6.27 -3.89
CA ASP A 65 0.59 -5.45 -4.06
C ASP A 65 0.38 -4.35 -5.11
N HIS A 66 1.39 -3.51 -5.32
CA HIS A 66 1.32 -2.38 -6.25
C HIS A 66 1.24 -2.79 -7.73
N GLU A 67 1.50 -4.05 -8.04
CA GLU A 67 1.38 -4.63 -9.39
C GLU A 67 0.09 -5.46 -9.55
N ASN A 68 -0.85 -5.31 -8.61
CA ASN A 68 -2.14 -6.00 -8.56
C ASN A 68 -2.06 -7.53 -8.34
N ASN A 69 -0.93 -8.04 -7.87
CA ASN A 69 -0.85 -9.43 -7.42
C ASN A 69 -1.57 -9.59 -6.10
N THR A 70 -2.32 -10.67 -5.94
CA THR A 70 -3.06 -11.00 -4.73
C THR A 70 -2.60 -12.32 -4.15
N GLY A 71 -2.75 -12.49 -2.84
CA GLY A 71 -2.42 -13.70 -2.14
C GLY A 71 -2.45 -13.48 -0.64
N TRP A 72 -1.86 -14.40 0.11
CA TRP A 72 -1.94 -14.44 1.57
C TRP A 72 -0.56 -14.38 2.21
N LEU A 73 -0.41 -13.48 3.19
CA LEU A 73 0.79 -13.33 4.00
C LEU A 73 0.47 -13.66 5.45
N HIS A 74 1.39 -14.33 6.13
CA HIS A 74 1.31 -14.51 7.58
C HIS A 74 1.55 -13.18 8.30
N VAL A 75 0.83 -12.93 9.38
CA VAL A 75 0.92 -11.65 10.13
C VAL A 75 2.33 -11.33 10.65
N SER A 76 3.16 -12.34 10.88
CA SER A 76 4.55 -12.15 11.30
C SER A 76 5.42 -11.43 10.24
N GLN A 77 4.99 -11.44 8.99
CA GLN A 77 5.69 -10.79 7.88
C GLN A 77 5.25 -9.35 7.64
N LEU A 78 4.31 -8.85 8.44
CA LEU A 78 3.72 -7.53 8.29
C LEU A 78 4.12 -6.58 9.41
N SER A 79 4.16 -5.30 9.12
CA SER A 79 4.48 -4.23 10.07
C SER A 79 3.61 -3.00 9.82
N LYS A 80 3.65 -2.07 10.78
CA LYS A 80 2.99 -0.76 10.68
C LYS A 80 3.96 0.35 10.26
N LYS A 81 5.13 0.02 9.76
CA LYS A 81 6.09 1.02 9.25
C LYS A 81 5.46 1.78 8.10
N LYS A 82 5.52 3.11 8.15
CA LYS A 82 5.02 3.96 7.09
C LYS A 82 5.99 3.96 5.91
N ALA A 83 5.52 3.49 4.78
CA ALA A 83 6.27 3.45 3.53
C ALA A 83 5.30 3.42 2.36
N ALA A 84 5.75 3.91 1.22
CA ALA A 84 4.95 4.01 0.02
C ALA A 84 5.79 3.76 -1.23
N ILE A 85 5.09 3.51 -2.33
CA ILE A 85 5.67 3.41 -3.66
C ILE A 85 5.14 4.57 -4.50
N THR A 86 6.02 5.20 -5.28
CA THR A 86 5.60 6.20 -6.26
C THR A 86 4.69 5.57 -7.31
N SER A 87 3.50 6.14 -7.49
CA SER A 87 2.46 5.61 -8.38
C SER A 87 2.40 6.32 -9.74
N LYS A 88 3.22 7.36 -9.93
CA LYS A 88 3.28 8.17 -11.15
C LYS A 88 4.68 8.14 -11.75
N ILE A 89 4.77 8.50 -13.03
CA ILE A 89 6.04 8.70 -13.74
C ILE A 89 6.62 10.05 -13.32
N ASP A 90 7.95 10.12 -13.18
CA ASP A 90 8.68 11.36 -12.93
C ASP A 90 8.16 12.18 -11.74
N VAL A 91 8.05 11.53 -10.59
CA VAL A 91 7.67 12.19 -9.35
C VAL A 91 8.80 13.08 -8.85
N ILE A 92 8.51 14.36 -8.68
CA ILE A 92 9.51 15.32 -8.20
C ILE A 92 9.56 15.32 -6.68
N LEU A 93 10.77 15.14 -6.15
CA LEU A 93 11.06 15.30 -4.73
C LEU A 93 11.48 16.75 -4.48
N PHE A 94 10.69 17.49 -3.70
CA PHE A 94 10.95 18.88 -3.39
C PHE A 94 11.59 19.04 -2.01
N LYS A 95 12.39 20.11 -1.85
CA LYS A 95 12.98 20.46 -0.55
C LYS A 95 11.93 20.82 0.49
N ASN A 96 10.86 21.50 0.10
CA ASN A 96 9.75 21.95 0.95
C ASN A 96 8.40 21.51 0.33
N PRO A 97 7.30 21.48 1.12
CA PRO A 97 5.99 21.01 0.64
C PRO A 97 5.26 22.06 -0.21
N THR A 98 5.85 22.44 -1.31
CA THR A 98 5.28 23.35 -2.31
C THR A 98 5.91 23.10 -3.68
N ILE A 99 5.14 23.27 -4.75
CA ILE A 99 5.64 23.15 -6.13
C ILE A 99 6.64 24.25 -6.51
N TYR A 100 6.71 25.33 -5.73
CA TYR A 100 7.67 26.44 -5.93
C TYR A 100 9.00 26.20 -5.23
N SER A 101 9.12 25.14 -4.48
CA SER A 101 10.35 24.76 -3.81
C SER A 101 11.39 24.20 -4.78
N ARG A 102 12.64 24.19 -4.30
CA ARG A 102 13.75 23.60 -5.07
C ARG A 102 13.53 22.09 -5.26
N PRO A 103 13.55 21.59 -6.51
CA PRO A 103 13.57 20.16 -6.78
C PRO A 103 14.90 19.54 -6.36
N LEU A 104 14.86 18.41 -5.67
CA LEU A 104 16.03 17.67 -5.23
C LEU A 104 16.34 16.47 -6.10
N ALA A 105 15.32 15.79 -6.62
CA ALA A 105 15.44 14.59 -7.42
C ALA A 105 14.16 14.32 -8.20
N ILE A 106 14.27 13.49 -9.22
CA ILE A 106 13.14 12.92 -9.95
C ILE A 106 13.11 11.43 -9.61
N LEU A 107 11.97 10.95 -9.13
CA LEU A 107 11.77 9.57 -8.74
C LEU A 107 11.07 8.79 -9.84
N GLU A 108 11.60 7.63 -10.19
CA GLU A 108 10.95 6.70 -11.09
C GLU A 108 9.64 6.17 -10.50
N LYS A 109 8.72 5.77 -11.36
CA LYS A 109 7.52 5.02 -10.95
C LYS A 109 7.93 3.70 -10.29
N GLY A 110 7.25 3.35 -9.19
CA GLY A 110 7.54 2.12 -8.45
C GLY A 110 8.69 2.24 -7.45
N LYS A 111 9.16 3.45 -7.17
CA LYS A 111 10.24 3.69 -6.21
C LYS A 111 9.71 3.61 -4.77
N LEU A 112 10.32 2.73 -3.97
CA LEU A 112 10.00 2.58 -2.55
C LEU A 112 10.63 3.72 -1.75
N CYS A 113 9.83 4.35 -0.90
CA CYS A 113 10.26 5.40 0.01
C CYS A 113 9.67 5.21 1.40
N VAL A 114 10.44 5.57 2.43
CA VAL A 114 9.96 5.60 3.81
C VAL A 114 9.25 6.92 4.05
N VAL A 115 8.06 6.87 4.63
CA VAL A 115 7.25 8.05 4.91
C VAL A 115 7.47 8.49 6.35
N THR A 116 7.84 9.76 6.54
CA THR A 116 8.01 10.35 7.87
C THR A 116 6.69 10.92 8.38
N LYS A 117 6.05 11.76 7.57
CA LYS A 117 4.76 12.39 7.90
C LYS A 117 4.09 12.92 6.65
N CYS A 118 2.77 13.05 6.71
CA CYS A 118 1.98 13.71 5.68
C CYS A 118 1.15 14.84 6.28
N LYS A 119 1.03 15.95 5.56
CA LYS A 119 0.19 17.08 5.94
C LYS A 119 -0.24 17.87 4.70
N LYS A 120 -1.50 18.30 4.69
CA LYS A 120 -2.05 19.18 3.63
C LYS A 120 -1.74 18.75 2.21
N GLY A 121 -1.85 17.44 1.93
CA GLY A 121 -1.62 16.86 0.60
C GLY A 121 -0.16 16.64 0.23
N TRP A 122 0.77 16.79 1.17
CA TRP A 122 2.20 16.55 0.99
C TRP A 122 2.73 15.52 1.99
N CYS A 123 3.66 14.67 1.55
CA CYS A 123 4.34 13.71 2.42
C CYS A 123 5.84 13.94 2.42
N LYS A 124 6.43 14.00 3.61
CA LYS A 124 7.88 13.98 3.78
C LYS A 124 8.36 12.55 3.71
N ILE A 125 9.28 12.29 2.79
CA ILE A 125 9.80 10.96 2.52
C ILE A 125 11.32 10.92 2.56
N LYS A 126 11.84 9.74 2.80
CA LYS A 126 13.25 9.42 2.65
C LYS A 126 13.39 8.35 1.58
N VAL A 127 14.23 8.63 0.59
CA VAL A 127 14.57 7.70 -0.50
C VAL A 127 16.08 7.76 -0.74
N ASN A 128 16.74 6.61 -0.57
CA ASN A 128 18.20 6.54 -0.52
C ASN A 128 18.76 7.58 0.48
N LYS A 129 19.63 8.49 0.05
CA LYS A 129 20.19 9.58 0.86
C LYS A 129 19.37 10.88 0.86
N TYR A 130 18.30 10.93 0.04
CA TYR A 130 17.49 12.14 -0.11
C TYR A 130 16.35 12.17 0.89
N VAL A 131 16.09 13.33 1.47
CA VAL A 131 14.92 13.62 2.29
C VAL A 131 14.22 14.82 1.68
N GLY A 132 12.93 14.73 1.45
CA GLY A 132 12.17 15.81 0.86
C GLY A 132 10.67 15.52 0.84
N TRP A 133 9.96 16.29 0.04
CA TRP A 133 8.49 16.29 0.00
C TRP A 133 7.99 15.91 -1.38
N VAL A 134 6.98 15.06 -1.40
CA VAL A 134 6.24 14.67 -2.61
C VAL A 134 4.75 14.88 -2.38
N LYS A 135 3.98 15.01 -3.46
CA LYS A 135 2.53 15.08 -3.37
C LYS A 135 1.98 13.73 -2.89
N GLU A 136 1.09 13.77 -1.90
CA GLU A 136 0.43 12.57 -1.37
C GLU A 136 -0.27 11.76 -2.46
N SER A 137 -0.89 12.43 -3.44
CA SER A 137 -1.58 11.80 -4.57
C SER A 137 -0.68 10.98 -5.50
N GLU A 138 0.64 11.15 -5.39
CA GLU A 138 1.63 10.42 -6.19
C GLU A 138 2.21 9.19 -5.46
N LEU A 139 1.67 8.88 -4.28
CA LEU A 139 2.11 7.78 -3.44
C LEU A 139 1.02 6.72 -3.27
N TRP A 140 1.43 5.48 -3.26
CA TRP A 140 0.59 4.32 -2.93
C TRP A 140 1.23 3.56 -1.78
N GLY A 141 0.54 3.49 -0.64
CA GLY A 141 1.07 2.79 0.52
C GLY A 141 0.54 3.31 1.84
N ARG A 142 1.28 3.01 2.91
CA ARG A 142 0.96 3.43 4.27
C ARG A 142 1.59 4.79 4.57
N LEU A 143 0.73 5.78 4.63
CA LEU A 143 1.11 7.18 4.83
C LEU A 143 0.92 7.65 6.26
#